data_0188f4821357427959960e40ef70b9bf
#
_entry.id   0188f4821357427959960e40ef70b9bf
#
_cell.length_a   1.000
_cell.length_b   1.000
_cell.length_c   1.000
_cell.angle_alpha   90.00
_cell.angle_beta   90.00
_cell.angle_gamma   90.00
#
_symmetry.space_group_name_H-M   'P 1'
#
loop_
_entity.id
_entity.type
_entity.pdbx_description
1 polymer ?
#
loop_
_entity_poly.entity_id
_entity_poly.type
_entity_poly.pdbx_seq_one_letter_code
_entity_poly.pdbx_strand_id
1 'polypeptide(L)'
;MVVSYFNFPFGIYQKRYGLLNRILDSDLDIDIYGYKLPVTDRRYKGYIDYKFTGLLPYEYSIAIENSEEKNYVTEKFVDCVLCNTIPIYHGAPNISEIYDPRYFKTLDLDSPTAIEDIKEIIASPPCSSTVNRTMYFNEYNLYKKLKEIIL
;
A
#
# COMPACT_ATOMS: atom_id res chain seq x y z
N MET A 1 -1.87 7.06 3.48
CA MET A 1 -2.37 6.53 2.20
C MET A 1 -2.02 7.48 1.06
N VAL A 2 -1.48 6.97 -0.04
CA VAL A 2 -1.22 7.76 -1.26
C VAL A 2 -2.22 7.34 -2.34
N VAL A 3 -2.98 8.29 -2.87
CA VAL A 3 -4.05 8.05 -3.86
C VAL A 3 -3.68 8.73 -5.17
N SER A 4 -3.62 7.98 -6.27
CA SER A 4 -3.43 8.57 -7.60
C SER A 4 -4.70 9.29 -8.05
N TYR A 5 -4.51 10.36 -8.83
CA TYR A 5 -5.63 11.09 -9.45
C TYR A 5 -6.50 10.17 -10.31
N PHE A 6 -7.77 10.41 -10.29
CA PHE A 6 -8.82 9.54 -10.69
C PHE A 6 -9.58 10.04 -11.91
N ASN A 7 -9.61 9.24 -12.96
CA ASN A 7 -10.54 9.47 -14.07
C ASN A 7 -11.20 8.17 -14.61
N PHE A 8 -11.08 7.04 -13.89
CA PHE A 8 -11.70 5.79 -14.33
C PHE A 8 -12.71 5.28 -13.29
N PRO A 9 -14.02 5.27 -13.62
CA PRO A 9 -15.06 4.82 -12.68
C PRO A 9 -15.25 3.30 -12.69
N PHE A 10 -14.25 2.51 -13.09
CA PHE A 10 -14.40 1.06 -13.30
C PHE A 10 -13.33 0.24 -12.55
N GLY A 11 -13.72 -0.99 -12.16
CA GLY A 11 -12.82 -1.98 -11.59
C GLY A 11 -12.19 -1.56 -10.28
N ILE A 12 -10.90 -1.85 -10.11
CA ILE A 12 -10.15 -1.58 -8.89
C ILE A 12 -10.10 -0.09 -8.51
N TYR A 13 -10.19 0.80 -9.48
CA TYR A 13 -10.24 2.22 -9.24
C TYR A 13 -11.51 2.62 -8.48
N GLN A 14 -12.65 2.06 -8.85
CA GLN A 14 -13.91 2.28 -8.15
C GLN A 14 -13.83 1.75 -6.71
N LYS A 15 -13.24 0.57 -6.50
CA LYS A 15 -13.03 -0.01 -5.16
C LYS A 15 -12.14 0.90 -4.30
N ARG A 16 -11.04 1.39 -4.86
CA ARG A 16 -10.13 2.32 -4.18
C ARG A 16 -10.84 3.62 -3.76
N TYR A 17 -11.67 4.16 -4.65
CA TYR A 17 -12.44 5.36 -4.36
C TYR A 17 -13.55 5.07 -3.34
N GLY A 18 -14.17 3.91 -3.43
CA GLY A 18 -15.13 3.43 -2.42
C GLY A 18 -14.50 3.33 -1.03
N LEU A 19 -13.29 2.78 -0.93
CA LEU A 19 -12.54 2.77 0.33
C LEU A 19 -12.22 4.19 0.82
N LEU A 20 -11.77 5.08 -0.07
CA LEU A 20 -11.48 6.48 0.29
C LEU A 20 -12.72 7.16 0.90
N ASN A 21 -13.90 7.01 0.29
CA ASN A 21 -15.15 7.57 0.83
C ASN A 21 -15.47 6.98 2.20
N ARG A 22 -15.38 5.67 2.38
CA ARG A 22 -15.58 5.02 3.69
C ARG A 22 -14.58 5.53 4.75
N ILE A 23 -13.34 5.77 4.37
CA ILE A 23 -12.34 6.38 5.26
C ILE A 23 -12.80 7.80 5.65
N LEU A 24 -13.24 8.61 4.69
CA LEU A 24 -13.69 9.98 4.95
C LEU A 24 -14.94 10.03 5.84
N ASP A 25 -15.83 9.05 5.71
CA ASP A 25 -17.04 8.92 6.54
C ASP A 25 -16.76 8.30 7.94
N SER A 26 -15.52 7.84 8.18
CA SER A 26 -15.10 7.21 9.42
C SER A 26 -14.29 8.16 10.33
N ASP A 27 -14.00 7.71 11.54
CA ASP A 27 -13.10 8.34 12.50
C ASP A 27 -11.64 7.84 12.39
N LEU A 28 -11.31 7.05 11.35
CA LEU A 28 -9.97 6.52 11.14
C LEU A 28 -8.94 7.67 11.05
N ASP A 29 -7.93 7.64 11.92
CA ASP A 29 -6.84 8.62 11.92
C ASP A 29 -5.79 8.21 10.90
N ILE A 30 -5.85 8.84 9.73
CA ILE A 30 -5.01 8.54 8.58
C ILE A 30 -4.73 9.79 7.77
N ASP A 31 -3.49 9.99 7.34
CA ASP A 31 -3.15 11.03 6.39
C ASP A 31 -3.35 10.55 4.94
N ILE A 32 -3.98 11.38 4.13
CA ILE A 32 -4.33 11.09 2.74
C ILE A 32 -3.58 12.06 1.84
N TYR A 33 -2.81 11.52 0.90
CA TYR A 33 -2.08 12.28 -0.11
C TYR A 33 -2.61 11.97 -1.49
N GLY A 34 -2.66 12.97 -2.37
CA GLY A 34 -3.06 12.75 -3.75
C GLY A 34 -3.14 14.06 -4.54
N TYR A 35 -3.11 13.95 -5.85
CA TYR A 35 -3.19 15.11 -6.72
C TYR A 35 -4.65 15.50 -6.96
N LYS A 36 -5.01 16.77 -6.64
CA LYS A 36 -6.34 17.36 -6.89
C LYS A 36 -7.52 16.48 -6.47
N LEU A 37 -7.41 15.80 -5.34
CA LEU A 37 -8.57 15.08 -4.79
C LEU A 37 -9.64 16.10 -4.41
N PRO A 38 -10.91 15.89 -4.81
CA PRO A 38 -12.02 16.79 -4.46
C PRO A 38 -12.49 16.52 -3.01
N VAL A 39 -11.59 16.70 -2.06
CA VAL A 39 -11.81 16.35 -0.65
C VAL A 39 -11.55 17.56 0.23
N THR A 40 -12.53 17.89 1.07
CA THR A 40 -12.44 18.93 2.11
C THR A 40 -12.39 18.24 3.48
N ASP A 41 -11.30 17.57 3.78
CA ASP A 41 -11.11 16.87 5.05
C ASP A 41 -9.71 17.18 5.60
N ARG A 42 -9.59 17.33 6.93
CA ARG A 42 -8.32 17.64 7.62
C ARG A 42 -7.23 16.58 7.40
N ARG A 43 -7.63 15.35 7.07
CA ARG A 43 -6.75 14.22 6.78
C ARG A 43 -6.13 14.30 5.38
N TYR A 44 -6.70 15.11 4.50
CA TYR A 44 -6.11 15.37 3.18
C TYR A 44 -4.95 16.35 3.31
N LYS A 45 -3.75 15.88 3.04
CA LYS A 45 -2.49 16.66 3.14
C LYS A 45 -2.01 17.22 1.80
N GLY A 46 -2.81 17.04 0.74
CA GLY A 46 -2.48 17.57 -0.59
C GLY A 46 -1.58 16.64 -1.41
N TYR A 47 -0.92 17.23 -2.39
CA TYR A 47 0.00 16.54 -3.28
C TYR A 47 1.40 16.44 -2.64
N ILE A 48 2.08 15.35 -2.97
CA ILE A 48 3.50 15.14 -2.64
C ILE A 48 4.29 14.89 -3.92
N ASP A 49 5.42 15.59 -4.09
CA ASP A 49 6.30 15.41 -5.25
C ASP A 49 7.01 14.06 -5.22
N TYR A 50 7.42 13.63 -4.04
CA TYR A 50 8.12 12.36 -3.84
C TYR A 50 7.32 11.46 -2.91
N LYS A 51 6.94 10.27 -3.38
CA LYS A 51 6.18 9.28 -2.60
C LYS A 51 6.83 8.95 -1.25
N PHE A 52 8.17 8.94 -1.19
CA PHE A 52 8.90 8.63 0.03
C PHE A 52 8.59 9.59 1.18
N THR A 53 8.29 10.85 0.90
CA THR A 53 7.90 11.81 1.95
C THR A 53 6.54 11.49 2.57
N GLY A 54 5.68 10.80 1.84
CA GLY A 54 4.38 10.32 2.31
C GLY A 54 4.40 8.87 2.82
N LEU A 55 5.56 8.21 2.87
CA LEU A 55 5.70 6.84 3.36
C LEU A 55 6.64 6.77 4.57
N LEU A 56 7.83 7.36 4.48
CA LEU A 56 8.86 7.28 5.53
C LEU A 56 8.40 7.64 6.95
N PRO A 57 7.52 8.63 7.17
CA PRO A 57 7.05 8.98 8.51
C PRO A 57 6.01 8.02 9.10
N TYR A 58 5.51 7.06 8.31
CA TYR A 58 4.38 6.22 8.67
C TYR A 58 4.78 4.78 8.90
N GLU A 59 4.22 4.19 9.93
CA GLU A 59 4.38 2.77 10.25
C GLU A 59 3.60 1.88 9.27
N TYR A 60 2.41 2.31 8.87
CA TYR A 60 1.55 1.61 7.91
C TYR A 60 1.19 2.51 6.72
N SER A 61 1.00 1.90 5.56
CA SER A 61 0.40 2.57 4.41
C SER A 61 -0.52 1.64 3.62
N ILE A 62 -1.69 2.14 3.26
CA ILE A 62 -2.60 1.41 2.39
C ILE A 62 -2.04 1.43 0.96
N ALA A 63 -1.74 0.24 0.43
CA ALA A 63 -1.16 0.02 -0.89
C ALA A 63 -2.13 -0.81 -1.74
N ILE A 64 -2.80 -0.16 -2.70
CA ILE A 64 -3.79 -0.79 -3.58
C ILE A 64 -3.24 -0.81 -5.00
N GLU A 65 -3.10 -1.99 -5.58
CA GLU A 65 -2.69 -2.17 -6.97
C GLU A 65 -3.76 -1.69 -7.96
N ASN A 66 -3.39 -1.62 -9.24
CA ASN A 66 -4.32 -1.27 -10.31
C ASN A 66 -5.02 -2.50 -10.89
N SER A 67 -4.61 -3.70 -10.49
CA SER A 67 -5.17 -4.98 -10.92
C SER A 67 -5.08 -6.00 -9.81
N GLU A 68 -5.99 -6.98 -9.79
CA GLU A 68 -6.00 -8.14 -8.89
C GLU A 68 -5.43 -9.39 -9.59
N GLU A 69 -4.56 -9.22 -10.57
CA GLU A 69 -3.97 -10.32 -11.32
C GLU A 69 -2.86 -11.02 -10.52
N LYS A 70 -2.73 -12.33 -10.73
CA LYS A 70 -1.65 -13.14 -10.15
C LYS A 70 -0.28 -12.59 -10.57
N ASN A 71 0.64 -12.46 -9.61
CA ASN A 71 1.99 -11.90 -9.76
C ASN A 71 2.05 -10.40 -10.10
N TYR A 72 0.92 -9.69 -10.11
CA TYR A 72 0.93 -8.25 -10.36
C TYR A 72 1.22 -7.48 -9.07
N VAL A 73 2.50 -7.31 -8.79
CA VAL A 73 3.00 -6.52 -7.65
C VAL A 73 3.88 -5.41 -8.19
N THR A 74 3.54 -4.17 -7.86
CA THR A 74 4.19 -2.99 -8.44
C THR A 74 4.90 -2.15 -7.36
N GLU A 75 5.35 -0.97 -7.77
CA GLU A 75 5.98 0.00 -6.90
C GLU A 75 5.15 0.36 -5.67
N LYS A 76 3.83 0.17 -5.70
CA LYS A 76 2.95 0.52 -4.57
C LYS A 76 3.25 -0.29 -3.32
N PHE A 77 3.50 -1.58 -3.50
CA PHE A 77 3.95 -2.47 -2.42
C PHE A 77 5.43 -2.23 -2.09
N VAL A 78 6.25 -2.19 -3.13
CA VAL A 78 7.71 -2.11 -3.02
C VAL A 78 8.16 -0.80 -2.36
N ASP A 79 7.55 0.34 -2.71
CA ASP A 79 7.86 1.64 -2.10
C ASP A 79 7.61 1.62 -0.58
N CYS A 80 6.55 0.95 -0.12
CA CYS A 80 6.31 0.77 1.31
C CYS A 80 7.46 -0.01 1.97
N VAL A 81 7.85 -1.14 1.38
CA VAL A 81 8.97 -1.97 1.89
C VAL A 81 10.27 -1.18 1.94
N LEU A 82 10.58 -0.41 0.89
CA LEU A 82 11.78 0.43 0.83
C LEU A 82 11.79 1.54 1.87
N CYS A 83 10.62 2.07 2.21
CA CYS A 83 10.45 3.09 3.25
C CYS A 83 10.39 2.52 4.66
N ASN A 84 10.46 1.20 4.83
CA ASN A 84 10.27 0.53 6.11
C ASN A 84 8.86 0.74 6.69
N THR A 85 7.88 0.92 5.81
CA THR A 85 6.46 1.09 6.10
C THR A 85 5.76 -0.23 5.81
N ILE A 86 4.87 -0.68 6.68
CA ILE A 86 4.13 -1.94 6.51
C ILE A 86 2.98 -1.72 5.53
N PRO A 87 2.97 -2.42 4.37
CA PRO A 87 1.84 -2.32 3.45
C PRO A 87 0.58 -2.96 4.03
N ILE A 88 -0.53 -2.22 4.04
CA ILE A 88 -1.88 -2.78 4.11
C ILE A 88 -2.31 -2.94 2.65
N TYR A 89 -2.22 -4.15 2.14
CA TYR A 89 -2.15 -4.44 0.70
C TYR A 89 -3.44 -5.02 0.14
N HIS A 90 -3.79 -4.53 -1.05
CA HIS A 90 -4.79 -5.13 -1.91
C HIS A 90 -4.28 -5.20 -3.35
N GLY A 91 -4.32 -6.38 -3.98
CA GLY A 91 -3.84 -6.58 -5.35
C GLY A 91 -3.66 -8.06 -5.68
N ALA A 92 -2.43 -8.49 -6.00
CA ALA A 92 -2.14 -9.85 -6.39
C ALA A 92 -2.64 -10.89 -5.36
N PRO A 93 -3.52 -11.82 -5.75
CA PRO A 93 -4.10 -12.80 -4.82
C PRO A 93 -3.06 -13.77 -4.26
N ASN A 94 -1.92 -13.90 -4.91
CA ASN A 94 -0.83 -14.76 -4.48
C ASN A 94 0.35 -14.00 -3.86
N ILE A 95 0.12 -12.84 -3.29
CA ILE A 95 1.18 -12.01 -2.68
C ILE A 95 1.98 -12.79 -1.62
N SER A 96 1.34 -13.68 -0.85
CA SER A 96 1.98 -14.51 0.17
C SER A 96 2.88 -15.63 -0.40
N GLU A 97 2.79 -15.93 -1.69
CA GLU A 97 3.72 -16.82 -2.39
C GLU A 97 5.00 -16.08 -2.81
N ILE A 98 4.94 -14.74 -2.91
CA ILE A 98 6.01 -13.87 -3.40
C ILE A 98 6.77 -13.23 -2.24
N TYR A 99 6.04 -12.75 -1.22
CA TYR A 99 6.57 -12.05 -0.06
C TYR A 99 6.13 -12.71 1.24
N ASP A 100 6.98 -12.68 2.24
CA ASP A 100 6.69 -13.25 3.56
C ASP A 100 5.52 -12.51 4.23
N PRO A 101 4.43 -13.22 4.60
CA PRO A 101 3.22 -12.61 5.18
C PRO A 101 3.45 -11.87 6.50
N ARG A 102 4.60 -12.06 7.15
CA ARG A 102 4.95 -11.32 8.38
C ARG A 102 5.14 -9.84 8.12
N TYR A 103 5.34 -9.43 6.87
CA TYR A 103 5.79 -8.08 6.52
C TYR A 103 4.75 -7.22 5.82
N PHE A 104 3.56 -7.71 5.68
CA PHE A 104 2.42 -6.96 5.16
C PHE A 104 1.13 -7.47 5.77
N LYS A 105 0.06 -6.73 5.57
CA LYS A 105 -1.30 -7.12 5.91
C LYS A 105 -2.12 -7.09 4.64
N THR A 106 -3.01 -8.05 4.44
CA THR A 106 -3.96 -8.03 3.32
C THR A 106 -5.22 -7.28 3.73
N LEU A 107 -5.83 -6.59 2.77
CA LEU A 107 -7.10 -5.88 2.94
C LEU A 107 -8.05 -6.31 1.83
N ASP A 108 -9.26 -6.72 2.20
CA ASP A 108 -10.35 -6.90 1.26
C ASP A 108 -11.12 -5.58 1.10
N LEU A 109 -11.06 -4.99 -0.10
CA LEU A 109 -11.76 -3.73 -0.39
C LEU A 109 -13.28 -3.90 -0.48
N ASP A 110 -13.76 -5.11 -0.75
CA ASP A 110 -15.19 -5.42 -0.86
C ASP A 110 -15.78 -5.78 0.52
N SER A 111 -14.93 -6.00 1.53
CA SER A 111 -15.39 -6.27 2.91
C SER A 111 -16.20 -5.09 3.46
N PRO A 112 -17.38 -5.32 4.02
CA PRO A 112 -18.13 -4.29 4.72
C PRO A 112 -17.39 -3.78 5.98
N THR A 113 -16.51 -4.59 6.56
CA THR A 113 -15.72 -4.28 7.77
C THR A 113 -14.33 -3.73 7.47
N ALA A 114 -14.03 -3.33 6.22
CA ALA A 114 -12.68 -2.91 5.83
C ALA A 114 -12.12 -1.75 6.68
N ILE A 115 -12.94 -0.88 7.21
CA ILE A 115 -12.49 0.20 8.11
C ILE A 115 -12.10 -0.36 9.47
N GLU A 116 -12.90 -1.25 10.02
CA GLU A 116 -12.65 -1.95 11.28
C GLU A 116 -11.40 -2.84 11.15
N ASP A 117 -11.26 -3.54 10.02
CA ASP A 117 -10.09 -4.37 9.72
C ASP A 117 -8.81 -3.52 9.68
N ILE A 118 -8.85 -2.32 9.09
CA ILE A 118 -7.73 -1.36 9.11
C ILE A 118 -7.42 -0.92 10.55
N LYS A 119 -8.43 -0.58 11.34
CA LYS A 119 -8.25 -0.18 12.75
C LYS A 119 -7.59 -1.30 13.57
N GLU A 120 -8.02 -2.54 13.38
CA GLU A 120 -7.44 -3.70 14.03
C GLU A 120 -5.98 -3.93 13.63
N ILE A 121 -5.67 -3.78 12.34
CA ILE A 121 -4.30 -3.87 11.81
C ILE A 121 -3.39 -2.85 12.48
N ILE A 122 -3.77 -1.58 12.51
CA ILE A 122 -2.93 -0.51 13.07
C ILE A 122 -2.85 -0.53 14.60
N ALA A 123 -3.82 -1.14 15.28
CA ALA A 123 -3.79 -1.35 16.72
C ALA A 123 -2.90 -2.54 17.13
N SER A 124 -2.58 -3.41 16.19
CA SER A 124 -1.70 -4.57 16.45
C SER A 124 -0.24 -4.12 16.48
N PRO A 125 0.61 -4.70 17.37
CA PRO A 125 2.02 -4.36 17.37
C PRO A 125 2.63 -4.67 16.01
N PRO A 126 3.45 -3.75 15.47
CA PRO A 126 4.06 -3.94 14.16
C PRO A 126 5.01 -5.14 14.17
N CYS A 127 4.99 -5.91 13.09
CA CYS A 127 6.07 -6.84 12.82
C CYS A 127 7.36 -6.04 12.59
N SER A 128 8.48 -6.46 13.17
CA SER A 128 9.77 -5.77 13.00
C SER A 128 10.09 -5.60 11.52
N SER A 129 10.06 -4.38 11.04
CA SER A 129 10.17 -3.99 9.63
C SER A 129 11.60 -4.03 9.09
N THR A 130 12.60 -4.11 9.96
CA THR A 130 14.03 -3.96 9.62
C THR A 130 14.55 -5.07 8.68
N VAL A 131 13.88 -6.21 8.63
CA VAL A 131 14.30 -7.37 7.83
C VAL A 131 14.00 -7.18 6.34
N ASN A 132 12.94 -6.45 5.99
CA ASN A 132 12.44 -6.37 4.62
C ASN A 132 13.33 -5.63 3.64
N ARG A 133 13.89 -4.52 4.09
CA ARG A 133 14.75 -3.69 3.25
C ARG A 133 15.99 -4.45 2.81
N THR A 134 16.60 -5.19 3.72
CA THR A 134 17.78 -6.03 3.44
C THR A 134 17.43 -7.20 2.54
N MET A 135 16.30 -7.87 2.77
CA MET A 135 15.79 -8.94 1.90
C MET A 135 15.54 -8.44 0.49
N TYR A 136 14.84 -7.31 0.35
CA TYR A 136 14.54 -6.76 -0.97
C TYR A 136 15.81 -6.49 -1.78
N PHE A 137 16.81 -5.84 -1.18
CA PHE A 137 18.08 -5.56 -1.86
C PHE A 137 18.91 -6.82 -2.14
N ASN A 138 18.76 -7.88 -1.35
CA ASN A 138 19.55 -9.10 -1.53
C ASN A 138 18.86 -10.13 -2.44
N GLU A 139 17.57 -10.33 -2.31
CA GLU A 139 16.84 -11.41 -2.99
C GLU A 139 16.06 -10.95 -4.22
N TYR A 140 15.56 -9.72 -4.22
CA TYR A 140 14.75 -9.17 -5.32
C TYR A 140 15.47 -8.12 -6.17
N ASN A 141 16.79 -7.97 -5.97
CA ASN A 141 17.58 -7.05 -6.78
C ASN A 141 17.71 -7.58 -8.21
N LEU A 142 16.99 -6.94 -9.14
CA LEU A 142 16.97 -7.31 -10.55
C LEU A 142 18.38 -7.37 -11.16
N TYR A 143 19.25 -6.45 -10.79
CA TYR A 143 20.63 -6.40 -11.28
C TYR A 143 21.43 -7.63 -10.83
N LYS A 144 21.26 -8.07 -9.57
CA LYS A 144 21.89 -9.30 -9.06
C LYS A 144 21.38 -10.53 -9.82
N LYS A 145 20.06 -10.65 -9.98
CA LYS A 145 19.44 -11.76 -10.72
C LYS A 145 19.83 -11.79 -12.19
N LEU A 146 19.91 -10.65 -12.86
CA LEU A 146 20.38 -10.58 -14.25
C LEU A 146 21.85 -11.01 -14.38
N LYS A 147 22.71 -10.65 -13.43
CA LYS A 147 24.09 -11.13 -13.40
C LYS A 147 24.21 -12.66 -13.28
N GLU A 148 23.37 -13.27 -12.44
CA GLU A 148 23.33 -14.74 -12.25
C GLU A 148 22.83 -15.49 -13.50
N ILE A 149 22.07 -14.83 -14.39
CA ILE A 149 21.54 -15.42 -15.62
C ILE A 149 22.51 -15.25 -16.81
N ILE A 150 23.30 -14.15 -16.82
CA ILE A 150 24.14 -13.75 -17.95
C ILE A 150 25.58 -14.26 -17.79
N LEU A 151 26.02 -14.58 -16.59
CA LEU A 151 27.35 -15.10 -16.27
C LEU A 151 27.30 -16.59 -15.91
#